data_3dd04d3669d82063e36aa67db5da3963
#
_entry.id   3dd04d3669d82063e36aa67db5da3963
#
_cell.length_a   1.000
_cell.length_b   1.000
_cell.length_c   1.000
_cell.angle_alpha   90.00
_cell.angle_beta   90.00
_cell.angle_gamma   90.00
#
_symmetry.space_group_name_H-M   'P 1'
#
loop_
_entity.id
_entity.type
_entity.pdbx_description
1 polymer ?
#
loop_
_entity_poly.entity_id
_entity_poly.type
_entity_poly.pdbx_seq_one_letter_code
_entity_poly.pdbx_strand_id
1 'polypeptide(L)'
;MKTFIVIFTVSIAIGTVSLSFADSYERKDFNYRSYKPNTSIGFYTNKTCDFINIDHIASLKNAYESGAASWSDLKKESFANDRDNHVPSCGPVNSSKGSEGPSDFLRRSRDGKGLEYEIVRFCEYVQKYYAVKVKYDLSFKNNSRRPFQSCGITSL
;
A
#
# COMPACT_ATOMS: atom_id res chain seq x y z
N MET A 1 2.42 -16.94 -77.10
CA MET A 1 2.98 -16.75 -75.76
C MET A 1 1.95 -16.00 -74.95
N LYS A 2 1.35 -16.68 -73.94
CA LYS A 2 0.39 -16.04 -73.00
C LYS A 2 1.13 -15.76 -71.71
N THR A 3 1.30 -14.49 -71.36
CA THR A 3 1.99 -14.05 -70.14
C THR A 3 0.94 -14.09 -69.00
N PHE A 4 1.15 -14.94 -67.97
CA PHE A 4 0.36 -14.93 -66.74
C PHE A 4 1.00 -13.92 -65.77
N ILE A 5 0.23 -12.94 -65.40
CA ILE A 5 0.58 -11.98 -64.31
C ILE A 5 0.05 -12.59 -63.01
N VAL A 6 0.93 -12.97 -62.09
CA VAL A 6 0.59 -13.40 -60.73
C VAL A 6 0.55 -12.15 -59.84
N ILE A 7 -0.64 -11.78 -59.34
CA ILE A 7 -0.80 -10.67 -58.40
C ILE A 7 -0.67 -11.25 -56.98
N PHE A 8 0.40 -10.89 -56.26
CA PHE A 8 0.56 -11.17 -54.86
C PHE A 8 -0.18 -10.11 -54.04
N THR A 9 -1.25 -10.48 -53.35
CA THR A 9 -1.93 -9.61 -52.35
C THR A 9 -1.23 -9.79 -51.02
N VAL A 10 -0.57 -8.70 -50.55
CA VAL A 10 0.00 -8.63 -49.19
C VAL A 10 -1.09 -8.17 -48.24
N SER A 11 -1.58 -9.08 -47.39
CA SER A 11 -2.51 -8.73 -46.30
C SER A 11 -1.71 -8.15 -45.12
N ILE A 12 -1.84 -6.86 -44.88
CA ILE A 12 -1.28 -6.21 -43.70
C ILE A 12 -2.28 -6.39 -42.55
N ALA A 13 -1.94 -7.23 -41.59
CA ALA A 13 -2.70 -7.35 -40.33
C ALA A 13 -2.37 -6.11 -39.46
N ILE A 14 -3.31 -5.19 -39.35
CA ILE A 14 -3.23 -4.06 -38.42
C ILE A 14 -3.60 -4.59 -37.04
N GLY A 15 -2.56 -4.92 -36.25
CA GLY A 15 -2.73 -5.22 -34.82
C GLY A 15 -3.20 -3.97 -34.06
N THR A 16 -4.39 -4.00 -33.51
CA THR A 16 -4.86 -2.95 -32.59
C THR A 16 -4.09 -3.08 -31.27
N VAL A 17 -3.16 -2.17 -31.03
CA VAL A 17 -2.52 -2.02 -29.73
C VAL A 17 -3.56 -1.37 -28.80
N SER A 18 -4.17 -2.16 -27.93
CA SER A 18 -5.00 -1.66 -26.84
C SER A 18 -4.09 -0.97 -25.84
N LEU A 19 -4.06 0.36 -25.82
CA LEU A 19 -3.49 1.15 -24.75
C LEU A 19 -4.37 0.94 -23.51
N SER A 20 -3.98 0.01 -22.63
CA SER A 20 -4.54 -0.07 -21.30
C SER A 20 -3.99 1.13 -20.51
N PHE A 21 -4.82 2.14 -20.29
CA PHE A 21 -4.53 3.15 -19.28
C PHE A 21 -4.42 2.42 -17.94
N ALA A 22 -3.26 2.53 -17.27
CA ALA A 22 -3.14 2.06 -15.91
C ALA A 22 -4.20 2.81 -15.09
N ASP A 23 -5.10 2.08 -14.48
CA ASP A 23 -6.15 2.64 -13.63
C ASP A 23 -5.50 3.42 -12.50
N SER A 24 -5.98 4.62 -12.18
CA SER A 24 -5.42 5.43 -11.10
C SER A 24 -5.93 4.94 -9.76
N TYR A 25 -5.13 5.09 -8.69
CA TYR A 25 -5.56 4.75 -7.34
C TYR A 25 -6.80 5.57 -6.94
N GLU A 26 -7.87 4.85 -6.63
CA GLU A 26 -9.08 5.41 -6.04
C GLU A 26 -9.37 4.71 -4.70
N ARG A 27 -9.39 5.49 -3.60
CA ARG A 27 -9.62 4.95 -2.26
C ARG A 27 -10.97 4.21 -2.15
N LYS A 28 -11.99 4.68 -2.86
CA LYS A 28 -13.36 4.11 -2.85
C LYS A 28 -13.41 2.67 -3.34
N ASP A 29 -12.48 2.26 -4.24
CA ASP A 29 -12.45 0.91 -4.81
C ASP A 29 -12.15 -0.16 -3.78
N PHE A 30 -11.58 0.23 -2.63
CA PHE A 30 -11.29 -0.66 -1.53
C PHE A 30 -12.47 -0.87 -0.58
N ASN A 31 -13.58 -0.18 -0.75
CA ASN A 31 -14.82 -0.32 0.04
C ASN A 31 -14.57 -0.45 1.56
N TYR A 32 -13.71 0.44 2.10
CA TYR A 32 -13.36 0.44 3.52
C TYR A 32 -14.54 0.87 4.39
N ARG A 33 -14.88 0.05 5.37
CA ARG A 33 -15.92 0.31 6.38
C ARG A 33 -15.26 0.84 7.65
N SER A 34 -15.28 2.17 7.82
CA SER A 34 -14.68 2.82 8.97
C SER A 34 -15.41 2.45 10.28
N TYR A 35 -14.67 2.40 11.37
CA TYR A 35 -15.19 2.20 12.70
C TYR A 35 -14.38 3.00 13.72
N LYS A 36 -14.95 3.22 14.92
CA LYS A 36 -14.24 3.89 16.00
C LYS A 36 -13.42 2.88 16.79
N PRO A 37 -12.13 3.17 17.10
CA PRO A 37 -11.38 2.36 18.06
C PRO A 37 -11.99 2.53 19.47
N ASN A 38 -11.87 1.51 20.29
CA ASN A 38 -12.33 1.52 21.70
C ASN A 38 -11.25 1.99 22.69
N THR A 39 -10.27 2.72 22.22
CA THR A 39 -9.15 3.28 22.99
C THR A 39 -8.86 4.70 22.54
N SER A 40 -8.27 5.51 23.41
CA SER A 40 -7.70 6.81 23.11
C SER A 40 -6.18 6.78 22.94
N ILE A 41 -5.53 5.61 23.08
CA ILE A 41 -4.09 5.46 22.98
C ILE A 41 -3.68 5.12 21.54
N GLY A 42 -2.84 5.96 20.94
CA GLY A 42 -2.28 5.74 19.60
C GLY A 42 -1.20 4.66 19.61
N PHE A 43 -1.31 3.70 18.69
CA PHE A 43 -0.40 2.57 18.56
C PHE A 43 1.06 2.98 18.38
N TYR A 44 1.34 3.91 17.47
CA TYR A 44 2.71 4.28 17.11
C TYR A 44 3.46 4.98 18.24
N THR A 45 2.81 5.91 18.90
CA THR A 45 3.44 6.80 19.88
C THR A 45 3.19 6.39 21.32
N ASN A 46 2.26 5.46 21.55
CA ASN A 46 1.78 5.06 22.88
C ASN A 46 1.31 6.26 23.74
N LYS A 47 0.78 7.31 23.09
CA LYS A 47 0.27 8.52 23.74
C LYS A 47 -1.25 8.60 23.60
N THR A 48 -1.88 9.29 24.54
CA THR A 48 -3.29 9.69 24.43
C THR A 48 -3.46 10.65 23.25
N CYS A 49 -4.50 10.45 22.46
CA CYS A 49 -4.80 11.24 21.27
C CYS A 49 -6.03 12.13 21.57
N ASP A 50 -5.97 13.40 21.17
CA ASP A 50 -7.13 14.30 21.14
C ASP A 50 -8.15 13.82 20.10
N PHE A 51 -7.65 13.32 18.98
CA PHE A 51 -8.43 12.68 17.93
C PHE A 51 -7.76 11.37 17.50
N ILE A 52 -8.54 10.29 17.52
CA ILE A 52 -8.07 8.94 17.17
C ILE A 52 -8.91 8.35 16.05
N ASN A 53 -8.26 7.68 15.14
CA ASN A 53 -8.90 6.92 14.05
C ASN A 53 -8.21 5.56 13.85
N ILE A 54 -8.73 4.76 12.95
CA ILE A 54 -8.09 3.53 12.50
C ILE A 54 -7.16 3.85 11.33
N ASP A 55 -5.91 3.47 11.48
CA ASP A 55 -4.92 3.48 10.41
C ASP A 55 -4.72 2.07 9.84
N HIS A 56 -4.52 2.00 8.52
CA HIS A 56 -4.05 0.79 7.87
C HIS A 56 -2.52 0.72 7.97
N ILE A 57 -1.99 -0.31 8.61
CA ILE A 57 -0.54 -0.54 8.74
C ILE A 57 0.15 -0.48 7.38
N ALA A 58 -0.32 -1.27 6.41
CA ALA A 58 -0.04 -1.06 5.00
C ALA A 58 -1.23 -0.30 4.39
N SER A 59 -1.03 0.98 4.04
CA SER A 59 -2.11 1.83 3.55
C SER A 59 -2.72 1.30 2.25
N LEU A 60 -3.96 1.67 1.96
CA LEU A 60 -4.64 1.24 0.72
C LEU A 60 -3.87 1.68 -0.53
N LYS A 61 -3.30 2.88 -0.51
CA LYS A 61 -2.47 3.38 -1.60
C LYS A 61 -1.16 2.60 -1.72
N ASN A 62 -0.48 2.32 -0.59
CA ASN A 62 0.72 1.50 -0.60
C ASN A 62 0.43 0.08 -1.13
N ALA A 63 -0.70 -0.53 -0.75
CA ALA A 63 -1.13 -1.82 -1.29
C ALA A 63 -1.35 -1.75 -2.79
N TYR A 64 -2.08 -0.73 -3.28
CA TYR A 64 -2.33 -0.52 -4.70
C TYR A 64 -1.02 -0.48 -5.50
N GLU A 65 -0.06 0.34 -5.07
CA GLU A 65 1.25 0.50 -5.70
C GLU A 65 2.14 -0.75 -5.58
N SER A 66 1.82 -1.66 -4.67
CA SER A 66 2.57 -2.89 -4.39
C SER A 66 1.99 -4.15 -5.02
N GLY A 67 0.93 -4.03 -5.83
CA GLY A 67 0.32 -5.16 -6.54
C GLY A 67 -1.20 -5.21 -6.47
N ALA A 68 -1.86 -4.49 -5.53
CA ALA A 68 -3.30 -4.53 -5.39
C ALA A 68 -4.06 -3.84 -6.54
N ALA A 69 -3.38 -3.11 -7.43
CA ALA A 69 -3.99 -2.54 -8.63
C ALA A 69 -4.74 -3.59 -9.47
N SER A 70 -4.17 -4.80 -9.58
CA SER A 70 -4.74 -5.91 -10.36
C SER A 70 -5.74 -6.78 -9.58
N TRP A 71 -6.04 -6.47 -8.32
CA TRP A 71 -6.95 -7.28 -7.52
C TRP A 71 -8.41 -7.10 -7.91
N SER A 72 -9.22 -8.15 -7.71
CA SER A 72 -10.67 -8.02 -7.74
C SER A 72 -11.18 -7.12 -6.61
N ASP A 73 -12.37 -6.55 -6.78
CA ASP A 73 -13.01 -5.69 -5.77
C ASP A 73 -13.21 -6.40 -4.44
N LEU A 74 -13.56 -7.69 -4.46
CA LEU A 74 -13.67 -8.52 -3.25
C LEU A 74 -12.33 -8.64 -2.50
N LYS A 75 -11.21 -8.79 -3.20
CA LYS A 75 -9.89 -8.86 -2.56
C LYS A 75 -9.48 -7.49 -2.02
N LYS A 76 -9.74 -6.39 -2.75
CA LYS A 76 -9.52 -5.02 -2.26
C LYS A 76 -10.35 -4.74 -1.01
N GLU A 77 -11.65 -5.11 -1.00
CA GLU A 77 -12.52 -4.95 0.17
C GLU A 77 -12.03 -5.80 1.36
N SER A 78 -11.65 -7.05 1.14
CA SER A 78 -11.11 -7.93 2.17
C SER A 78 -9.86 -7.33 2.83
N PHE A 79 -8.93 -6.81 2.03
CA PHE A 79 -7.72 -6.14 2.52
C PHE A 79 -8.05 -4.89 3.34
N ALA A 80 -8.95 -4.05 2.83
CA ALA A 80 -9.30 -2.79 3.47
C ALA A 80 -10.01 -2.98 4.83
N ASN A 81 -10.68 -4.12 5.03
CA ASN A 81 -11.43 -4.40 6.25
C ASN A 81 -10.75 -5.46 7.14
N ASP A 82 -9.54 -5.87 6.81
CA ASP A 82 -8.75 -6.81 7.59
C ASP A 82 -8.24 -6.17 8.88
N ARG A 83 -8.66 -6.71 10.02
CA ARG A 83 -8.28 -6.22 11.35
C ARG A 83 -6.79 -6.38 11.66
N ASP A 84 -6.10 -7.35 11.03
CA ASP A 84 -4.66 -7.50 11.17
C ASP A 84 -3.89 -6.31 10.58
N ASN A 85 -4.50 -5.62 9.60
CA ASN A 85 -3.96 -4.41 8.97
C ASN A 85 -4.39 -3.12 9.70
N HIS A 86 -5.10 -3.19 10.82
CA HIS A 86 -5.66 -2.03 11.50
C HIS A 86 -5.01 -1.76 12.85
N VAL A 87 -4.70 -0.49 13.10
CA VAL A 87 -4.28 -0.01 14.44
C VAL A 87 -4.95 1.32 14.77
N PRO A 88 -5.23 1.59 16.06
CA PRO A 88 -5.64 2.92 16.49
C PRO A 88 -4.46 3.88 16.33
N SER A 89 -4.68 5.04 15.75
CA SER A 89 -3.63 6.05 15.55
C SER A 89 -4.13 7.45 15.84
N CYS A 90 -3.29 8.28 16.48
CA CYS A 90 -3.57 9.70 16.59
C CYS A 90 -3.70 10.31 15.18
N GLY A 91 -4.73 11.13 14.96
CA GLY A 91 -5.01 11.70 13.64
C GLY A 91 -3.81 12.38 12.98
N PRO A 92 -3.06 13.26 13.67
CA PRO A 92 -1.87 13.89 13.10
C PRO A 92 -0.78 12.89 12.70
N VAL A 93 -0.55 11.84 13.50
CA VAL A 93 0.44 10.78 13.20
C VAL A 93 0.03 9.96 11.99
N ASN A 94 -1.26 9.58 11.91
CA ASN A 94 -1.80 8.87 10.75
C ASN A 94 -1.69 9.72 9.46
N SER A 95 -2.02 11.00 9.54
CA SER A 95 -1.90 11.93 8.41
C SER A 95 -0.43 12.13 7.98
N SER A 96 0.49 12.17 8.93
CA SER A 96 1.93 12.24 8.67
C SER A 96 2.43 10.96 7.98
N LYS A 97 2.02 9.78 8.46
CA LYS A 97 2.36 8.52 7.83
C LYS A 97 1.86 8.44 6.37
N GLY A 98 0.61 8.82 6.12
CA GLY A 98 0.04 8.78 4.77
C GLY A 98 0.12 7.38 4.15
N SER A 99 0.83 7.28 3.00
CA SER A 99 1.06 6.01 2.29
C SER A 99 2.45 5.42 2.54
N GLU A 100 3.23 6.00 3.44
CA GLU A 100 4.61 5.61 3.70
C GLU A 100 4.72 4.20 4.29
N GLY A 101 5.83 3.54 3.94
CA GLY A 101 6.24 2.29 4.55
C GLY A 101 7.32 2.49 5.63
N PRO A 102 7.87 1.39 6.19
CA PRO A 102 8.87 1.46 7.27
C PRO A 102 10.14 2.24 6.95
N SER A 103 10.49 2.38 5.66
CA SER A 103 11.69 3.13 5.25
C SER A 103 11.52 4.64 5.37
N ASP A 104 10.30 5.14 5.21
CA ASP A 104 9.97 6.56 5.16
C ASP A 104 9.26 7.01 6.43
N PHE A 105 8.41 6.15 6.99
CA PHE A 105 7.81 6.32 8.32
C PHE A 105 8.76 5.78 9.40
N LEU A 106 9.78 6.56 9.72
CA LEU A 106 10.87 6.17 10.60
C LEU A 106 10.51 6.29 12.09
N ARG A 107 11.36 5.70 12.97
CA ARG A 107 11.18 5.70 14.43
C ARG A 107 11.00 7.09 15.03
N ARG A 108 11.70 8.10 14.49
CA ARG A 108 11.47 9.50 14.79
C ARG A 108 11.18 10.23 13.49
N SER A 109 9.95 10.68 13.34
CA SER A 109 9.51 11.31 12.10
C SER A 109 9.93 12.77 12.03
N ARG A 110 10.54 13.14 10.90
CA ARG A 110 10.84 14.51 10.49
C ARG A 110 10.48 14.61 9.00
N ASP A 111 9.26 14.31 8.69
CA ASP A 111 8.78 14.19 7.31
C ASP A 111 8.44 15.52 6.63
N GLY A 112 8.82 16.63 7.27
CA GLY A 112 8.57 17.98 6.75
C GLY A 112 7.13 18.47 6.90
N LYS A 113 6.24 17.69 7.54
CA LYS A 113 4.85 18.08 7.81
C LYS A 113 4.67 18.89 9.10
N GLY A 114 5.76 19.38 9.68
CA GLY A 114 5.73 20.20 10.90
C GLY A 114 5.38 19.44 12.18
N LEU A 115 5.32 18.10 12.12
CA LEU A 115 5.01 17.25 13.24
C LEU A 115 6.23 16.42 13.64
N GLU A 116 6.73 16.61 14.87
CA GLU A 116 7.77 15.78 15.46
C GLU A 116 7.16 14.80 16.46
N TYR A 117 7.41 13.49 16.26
CA TYR A 117 6.98 12.44 17.17
C TYR A 117 7.94 11.25 17.13
N GLU A 118 7.88 10.43 18.16
CA GLU A 118 8.65 9.20 18.22
C GLU A 118 7.73 7.99 18.07
N ILE A 119 8.10 7.07 17.17
CA ILE A 119 7.41 5.78 17.02
C ILE A 119 8.06 4.81 18.00
N VAL A 120 7.47 4.67 19.19
CA VAL A 120 8.00 3.81 20.26
C VAL A 120 7.83 2.34 19.96
N ARG A 121 6.81 1.95 19.17
CA ARG A 121 6.55 0.56 18.74
C ARG A 121 7.04 0.30 17.31
N PHE A 122 8.20 0.83 16.94
CA PHE A 122 8.67 0.77 15.56
C PHE A 122 8.81 -0.67 15.05
N CYS A 123 9.45 -1.57 15.80
CA CYS A 123 9.61 -2.95 15.35
C CYS A 123 8.28 -3.74 15.33
N GLU A 124 7.35 -3.46 16.24
CA GLU A 124 6.00 -4.03 16.16
C GLU A 124 5.27 -3.56 14.89
N TYR A 125 5.39 -2.28 14.54
CA TYR A 125 4.89 -1.75 13.28
C TYR A 125 5.51 -2.45 12.07
N VAL A 126 6.84 -2.59 12.04
CA VAL A 126 7.56 -3.24 10.92
C VAL A 126 7.14 -4.70 10.76
N GLN A 127 7.01 -5.43 11.89
CA GLN A 127 6.56 -6.83 11.88
C GLN A 127 5.14 -6.99 11.38
N LYS A 128 4.21 -6.13 11.84
CA LYS A 128 2.83 -6.11 11.35
C LYS A 128 2.76 -5.76 9.86
N TYR A 129 3.51 -4.74 9.43
CA TYR A 129 3.59 -4.35 8.02
C TYR A 129 4.08 -5.52 7.15
N TYR A 130 5.14 -6.20 7.58
CA TYR A 130 5.67 -7.37 6.90
C TYR A 130 4.62 -8.49 6.81
N ALA A 131 4.00 -8.83 7.92
CA ALA A 131 2.99 -9.90 7.97
C ALA A 131 1.79 -9.61 7.04
N VAL A 132 1.30 -8.37 7.02
CA VAL A 132 0.23 -7.95 6.10
C VAL A 132 0.67 -8.06 4.64
N LYS A 133 1.88 -7.59 4.31
CA LYS A 133 2.40 -7.68 2.94
C LYS A 133 2.52 -9.14 2.46
N VAL A 134 3.04 -10.02 3.31
CA VAL A 134 3.15 -11.46 3.02
C VAL A 134 1.77 -12.10 2.89
N LYS A 135 0.85 -11.83 3.82
CA LYS A 135 -0.53 -12.37 3.81
C LYS A 135 -1.26 -12.10 2.49
N TYR A 136 -1.00 -10.95 1.89
CA TYR A 136 -1.68 -10.50 0.68
C TYR A 136 -0.85 -10.61 -0.60
N ASP A 137 0.34 -11.18 -0.51
CA ASP A 137 1.28 -11.32 -1.64
C ASP A 137 1.59 -9.96 -2.31
N LEU A 138 1.90 -8.96 -1.46
CA LEU A 138 2.25 -7.62 -1.88
C LEU A 138 3.76 -7.42 -1.92
N SER A 139 4.26 -6.76 -2.94
CA SER A 139 5.68 -6.45 -3.05
C SER A 139 6.14 -5.45 -1.98
N PHE A 140 7.42 -5.52 -1.61
CA PHE A 140 8.07 -4.55 -0.73
C PHE A 140 8.72 -3.40 -1.50
N LYS A 141 8.19 -3.09 -2.68
CA LYS A 141 8.66 -1.99 -3.51
C LYS A 141 8.77 -0.69 -2.70
N ASN A 142 9.81 0.09 -2.94
CA ASN A 142 10.14 1.33 -2.25
C ASN A 142 10.50 1.18 -0.77
N ASN A 143 10.72 -0.04 -0.27
CA ASN A 143 11.22 -0.26 1.07
C ASN A 143 12.66 -0.78 1.03
N SER A 144 13.56 -0.14 1.78
CA SER A 144 14.90 -0.67 2.02
C SER A 144 14.85 -1.86 2.99
N ARG A 145 15.81 -2.77 2.91
CA ARG A 145 15.89 -3.91 3.84
C ARG A 145 16.21 -3.52 5.28
N ARG A 146 16.89 -2.38 5.47
CA ARG A 146 17.44 -1.99 6.77
C ARG A 146 16.42 -1.93 7.91
N PRO A 147 15.24 -1.28 7.80
CA PRO A 147 14.25 -1.28 8.86
C PRO A 147 13.77 -2.67 9.26
N PHE A 148 13.63 -3.58 8.28
CA PHE A 148 13.19 -4.96 8.52
C PHE A 148 14.26 -5.76 9.25
N GLN A 149 15.51 -5.70 8.78
CA GLN A 149 16.64 -6.39 9.41
C GLN A 149 16.86 -5.90 10.84
N SER A 150 16.77 -4.59 11.10
CA SER A 150 16.90 -4.03 12.45
C SER A 150 15.80 -4.50 13.42
N CYS A 151 14.69 -5.03 12.89
CA CYS A 151 13.58 -5.58 13.66
C CYS A 151 13.48 -7.11 13.57
N GLY A 152 14.56 -7.79 13.14
CA GLY A 152 14.66 -9.24 13.14
C GLY A 152 14.07 -9.95 11.92
N ILE A 153 13.71 -9.22 10.86
CA ILE A 153 13.17 -9.78 9.60
C ILE A 153 14.31 -9.85 8.59
N THR A 154 14.76 -11.06 8.26
CA THR A 154 15.91 -11.28 7.36
C THR A 154 15.53 -11.60 5.93
N SER A 155 14.29 -12.04 5.69
CA SER A 155 13.74 -12.39 4.35
C SER A 155 12.80 -11.28 3.86
N LEU A 156 13.12 -10.67 2.71
CA LEU A 156 12.28 -9.74 1.96
C LEU A 156 12.30 -10.16 0.49
#